data_8429abb8a35d1bfb8699665b42e67073
#
_entry.id   8429abb8a35d1bfb8699665b42e67073
#
_cell.length_a   1.000
_cell.length_b   1.000
_cell.length_c   1.000
_cell.angle_alpha   90.00
_cell.angle_beta   90.00
_cell.angle_gamma   90.00
#
_symmetry.space_group_name_H-M   'P 1'
#
loop_
_entity.id
_entity.type
_entity.pdbx_description
1 polymer ?
#
loop_
_entity_poly.entity_id
_entity_poly.type
_entity_poly.pdbx_seq_one_letter_code
_entity_poly.pdbx_strand_id
1 'polypeptide(L)'
;MKKIVLLPLTLLIVFGAFAGELAKGSQLYQKYCASCHGVDRAGTVAPPLLPLFLKKIPEKKLIKIIKNGLPATQMPAFPQLTDQQIKEIIAYIKSPAKINWSEDRIVKSIQINKNPKTKKLPVKNIKNIVAVVERGHQKVWIMEDLNILDKFDFKNVHGGLKFSPSGWKIYIPSRDGWVGRYDIDKGSFYGKVRACVYLRNVSLDRTGRYLLVSCWLPKSIVILDAESFKPVKYIKQDGLISAIYELYSKDKAIFTYRDKAKIGFLDTKTFNITYENIPEPYEDFFIDPFEEYVIGSSRKGTRLSVYSLSENKEVFSSKMEGMPHLASASIWYKKGKFYFATPHITKPFITVWNLYNWKFVKKVDIGGNGFFVRTHPTTPYLWTDNGKDKIVLINRDDFSVKTIETKKGKRVIHTEFNGDGNLAYVSLYNKDGDLLIYDSITLKLLKDIPASIPIGKYNIVNKSRKYQPVLLGKQVFMEKCWGCHHQTQEAFAPSFKWIVNHRKPEEIAAQIANPEVMYKKLGYERNAMPKLNLSSYELRAIMSYMMQFKDKKDAKNN
;
A
#
# COMPACT_ATOMS: atom_id res chain seq x y z
N MET A 1 25.49 -60.92 10.35
CA MET A 1 24.87 -60.40 11.59
C MET A 1 24.06 -59.15 11.22
N LYS A 2 22.74 -59.28 11.11
CA LYS A 2 21.83 -58.15 10.84
C LYS A 2 21.56 -57.40 12.15
N LYS A 3 21.96 -56.15 12.26
CA LYS A 3 21.57 -55.27 13.38
C LYS A 3 20.13 -54.84 13.19
N ILE A 4 19.23 -55.33 14.00
CA ILE A 4 17.87 -54.88 14.14
C ILE A 4 17.92 -53.55 14.93
N VAL A 5 17.59 -52.45 14.30
CA VAL A 5 17.43 -51.13 14.96
C VAL A 5 16.03 -51.13 15.56
N LEU A 6 15.94 -51.34 16.88
CA LEU A 6 14.71 -51.08 17.62
C LEU A 6 14.48 -49.58 17.68
N LEU A 7 13.49 -49.06 16.93
CA LEU A 7 12.95 -47.73 17.17
C LEU A 7 12.33 -47.70 18.59
N PRO A 8 12.60 -46.69 19.42
CA PRO A 8 12.09 -46.67 20.78
C PRO A 8 10.57 -46.55 20.83
N LEU A 9 9.95 -47.49 21.52
CA LEU A 9 8.49 -47.56 21.78
C LEU A 9 7.90 -46.27 22.36
N THR A 10 8.71 -45.44 23.01
CA THR A 10 8.38 -44.14 23.56
C THR A 10 7.94 -43.11 22.48
N LEU A 11 8.50 -43.18 21.26
CA LEU A 11 8.14 -42.26 20.18
C LEU A 11 6.72 -42.55 19.64
N LEU A 12 6.33 -43.81 19.59
CA LEU A 12 4.98 -44.24 19.16
C LEU A 12 3.88 -43.83 20.16
N ILE A 13 4.17 -43.87 21.47
CA ILE A 13 3.20 -43.49 22.52
C ILE A 13 2.95 -41.99 22.51
N VAL A 14 3.97 -41.17 22.31
CA VAL A 14 3.82 -39.69 22.25
C VAL A 14 3.03 -39.27 21.01
N PHE A 15 3.27 -39.87 19.86
CA PHE A 15 2.48 -39.58 18.63
C PHE A 15 1.02 -40.03 18.76
N GLY A 16 0.75 -41.15 19.40
CA GLY A 16 -0.62 -41.64 19.65
C GLY A 16 -1.41 -40.73 20.59
N ALA A 17 -0.80 -40.24 21.66
CA ALA A 17 -1.41 -39.33 22.61
C ALA A 17 -1.75 -37.96 21.98
N PHE A 18 -0.83 -37.40 21.20
CA PHE A 18 -1.03 -36.13 20.48
C PHE A 18 -2.12 -36.23 19.39
N ALA A 19 -2.18 -37.33 18.66
CA ALA A 19 -3.23 -37.59 17.67
C ALA A 19 -4.62 -37.72 18.35
N GLY A 20 -4.70 -38.36 19.51
CA GLY A 20 -5.92 -38.47 20.31
C GLY A 20 -6.41 -37.12 20.85
N GLU A 21 -5.51 -36.24 21.30
CA GLU A 21 -5.83 -34.89 21.76
C GLU A 21 -6.38 -34.03 20.61
N LEU A 22 -5.76 -34.09 19.42
CA LEU A 22 -6.26 -33.37 18.24
C LEU A 22 -7.63 -33.86 17.76
N ALA A 23 -7.90 -35.18 17.86
CA ALA A 23 -9.19 -35.74 17.49
C ALA A 23 -10.31 -35.25 18.44
N LYS A 24 -10.07 -35.27 19.77
CA LYS A 24 -11.00 -34.72 20.76
C LYS A 24 -11.21 -33.22 20.58
N GLY A 25 -10.12 -32.47 20.38
CA GLY A 25 -10.19 -31.03 20.09
C GLY A 25 -11.00 -30.70 18.84
N SER A 26 -10.88 -31.54 17.79
CA SER A 26 -11.69 -31.43 16.56
C SER A 26 -13.18 -31.63 16.83
N GLN A 27 -13.53 -32.67 17.58
CA GLN A 27 -14.94 -32.96 17.93
C GLN A 27 -15.57 -31.80 18.75
N LEU A 28 -14.84 -31.33 19.75
CA LEU A 28 -15.29 -30.18 20.56
C LEU A 28 -15.41 -28.92 19.72
N TYR A 29 -14.47 -28.67 18.83
CA TYR A 29 -14.53 -27.54 17.90
C TYR A 29 -15.77 -27.62 16.99
N GLN A 30 -16.04 -28.76 16.38
CA GLN A 30 -17.22 -28.92 15.52
C GLN A 30 -18.50 -28.66 16.30
N LYS A 31 -18.59 -29.12 17.55
CA LYS A 31 -19.77 -28.96 18.39
C LYS A 31 -20.01 -27.51 18.84
N TYR A 32 -18.96 -26.79 19.24
CA TYR A 32 -19.10 -25.51 19.94
C TYR A 32 -18.66 -24.28 19.11
N CYS A 33 -17.82 -24.44 18.12
CA CYS A 33 -17.13 -23.33 17.44
C CYS A 33 -17.43 -23.21 15.94
N ALA A 34 -17.68 -24.36 15.27
CA ALA A 34 -17.73 -24.43 13.81
C ALA A 34 -18.88 -23.62 13.19
N SER A 35 -20.01 -23.45 13.88
CA SER A 35 -21.14 -22.66 13.39
C SER A 35 -20.75 -21.21 13.07
N CYS A 36 -19.89 -20.62 13.87
CA CYS A 36 -19.40 -19.24 13.69
C CYS A 36 -18.05 -19.16 12.97
N HIS A 37 -17.14 -20.09 13.30
CA HIS A 37 -15.75 -20.05 12.80
C HIS A 37 -15.51 -20.91 11.56
N GLY A 38 -16.55 -21.59 11.04
CA GLY A 38 -16.51 -22.48 9.87
C GLY A 38 -15.97 -23.88 10.21
N VAL A 39 -16.53 -24.92 9.58
CA VAL A 39 -16.17 -26.33 9.80
C VAL A 39 -14.69 -26.59 9.49
N ASP A 40 -14.10 -25.83 8.57
CA ASP A 40 -12.70 -25.87 8.16
C ASP A 40 -11.83 -24.80 8.88
N ARG A 41 -12.35 -24.15 9.89
CA ARG A 41 -11.71 -23.06 10.64
C ARG A 41 -11.38 -21.81 9.81
N ALA A 42 -11.85 -21.72 8.56
CA ALA A 42 -11.57 -20.60 7.67
C ALA A 42 -12.37 -19.32 8.02
N GLY A 43 -13.26 -19.38 9.00
CA GLY A 43 -14.16 -18.31 9.39
C GLY A 43 -15.39 -18.21 8.48
N THR A 44 -16.53 -17.83 9.07
CA THR A 44 -17.78 -17.50 8.36
C THR A 44 -18.28 -16.15 8.85
N VAL A 45 -19.10 -16.12 9.90
CA VAL A 45 -19.51 -14.88 10.58
C VAL A 45 -18.48 -14.41 11.61
N ALA A 46 -17.61 -15.32 12.09
CA ALA A 46 -16.52 -15.05 13.00
C ALA A 46 -15.15 -15.21 12.31
N PRO A 47 -14.06 -14.65 12.88
CA PRO A 47 -12.72 -14.72 12.28
C PRO A 47 -12.20 -16.15 12.10
N PRO A 48 -11.25 -16.38 11.17
CA PRO A 48 -10.58 -17.68 11.04
C PRO A 48 -9.84 -18.08 12.31
N LEU A 49 -9.92 -19.38 12.68
CA LEU A 49 -9.16 -19.99 13.78
C LEU A 49 -8.08 -20.92 13.22
N LEU A 50 -7.03 -20.32 12.66
CA LEU A 50 -5.91 -20.99 12.01
C LEU A 50 -4.60 -20.53 12.61
N PRO A 51 -3.52 -21.33 12.58
CA PRO A 51 -2.22 -20.98 13.16
C PRO A 51 -1.72 -19.60 12.75
N LEU A 52 -1.90 -19.23 11.48
CA LEU A 52 -1.47 -17.94 10.94
C LEU A 52 -2.11 -16.73 11.66
N PHE A 53 -3.37 -16.87 12.07
CA PHE A 53 -4.12 -15.81 12.79
C PHE A 53 -3.84 -15.85 14.30
N LEU A 54 -3.57 -17.01 14.86
CA LEU A 54 -3.47 -17.25 16.30
C LEU A 54 -2.05 -17.12 16.87
N LYS A 55 -1.02 -17.14 16.02
CA LYS A 55 0.40 -17.21 16.43
C LYS A 55 0.86 -16.12 17.42
N LYS A 56 0.19 -14.97 17.41
CA LYS A 56 0.52 -13.83 18.30
C LYS A 56 -0.35 -13.76 19.54
N ILE A 57 -1.28 -14.71 19.71
CA ILE A 57 -2.19 -14.74 20.86
C ILE A 57 -1.66 -15.77 21.86
N PRO A 58 -1.24 -15.34 23.05
CA PRO A 58 -0.79 -16.27 24.10
C PRO A 58 -1.89 -17.25 24.48
N GLU A 59 -1.53 -18.48 24.83
CA GLU A 59 -2.49 -19.53 25.16
C GLU A 59 -3.39 -19.16 26.34
N LYS A 60 -2.82 -18.60 27.41
CA LYS A 60 -3.59 -18.08 28.57
C LYS A 60 -4.71 -17.12 28.15
N LYS A 61 -4.45 -16.30 27.11
CA LYS A 61 -5.47 -15.38 26.58
C LYS A 61 -6.53 -16.12 25.78
N LEU A 62 -6.19 -17.16 25.02
CA LEU A 62 -7.17 -17.99 24.31
C LEU A 62 -8.08 -18.72 25.28
N ILE A 63 -7.53 -19.30 26.37
CA ILE A 63 -8.30 -19.94 27.45
C ILE A 63 -9.32 -18.97 28.01
N LYS A 64 -8.88 -17.74 28.38
CA LYS A 64 -9.77 -16.70 28.92
C LYS A 64 -10.88 -16.30 27.94
N ILE A 65 -10.55 -16.19 26.63
CA ILE A 65 -11.51 -15.84 25.60
C ILE A 65 -12.57 -16.94 25.44
N ILE A 66 -12.18 -18.21 25.41
CA ILE A 66 -13.12 -19.32 25.25
C ILE A 66 -14.00 -19.44 26.50
N LYS A 67 -13.41 -19.38 27.68
CA LYS A 67 -14.12 -19.56 28.94
C LYS A 67 -15.11 -18.45 29.24
N ASN A 68 -14.75 -17.19 28.99
CA ASN A 68 -15.49 -16.00 29.40
C ASN A 68 -16.16 -15.24 28.24
N GLY A 69 -15.93 -15.65 26.99
CA GLY A 69 -16.35 -14.89 25.83
C GLY A 69 -15.55 -13.61 25.60
N LEU A 70 -16.00 -12.80 24.66
CA LEU A 70 -15.44 -11.47 24.39
C LEU A 70 -16.54 -10.42 24.55
N PRO A 71 -16.44 -9.56 25.58
CA PRO A 71 -17.40 -8.46 25.79
C PRO A 71 -17.56 -7.60 24.53
N ALA A 72 -18.79 -7.15 24.28
CA ALA A 72 -19.17 -6.35 23.11
C ALA A 72 -18.95 -7.03 21.74
N THR A 73 -18.89 -8.38 21.71
CA THR A 73 -18.83 -9.18 20.48
C THR A 73 -19.88 -10.30 20.52
N GLN A 74 -20.05 -11.01 19.41
CA GLN A 74 -20.91 -12.19 19.34
C GLN A 74 -20.22 -13.49 19.83
N MET A 75 -19.00 -13.42 20.35
CA MET A 75 -18.30 -14.57 20.92
C MET A 75 -18.84 -14.86 22.33
N PRO A 76 -19.64 -15.94 22.51
CA PRO A 76 -20.21 -16.25 23.79
C PRO A 76 -19.17 -16.86 24.74
N ALA A 77 -19.48 -16.90 26.02
CA ALA A 77 -18.73 -17.69 27.00
C ALA A 77 -19.12 -19.18 26.91
N PHE A 78 -18.15 -20.06 27.19
CA PHE A 78 -18.36 -21.50 27.27
C PHE A 78 -17.95 -22.03 28.66
N PRO A 79 -18.67 -21.64 29.73
CA PRO A 79 -18.30 -22.02 31.09
C PRO A 79 -18.43 -23.53 31.37
N GLN A 80 -19.19 -24.24 30.54
CA GLN A 80 -19.39 -25.69 30.62
C GLN A 80 -18.17 -26.51 30.16
N LEU A 81 -17.19 -25.88 29.48
CA LEU A 81 -15.97 -26.55 29.03
C LEU A 81 -14.94 -26.61 30.17
N THR A 82 -14.42 -27.79 30.43
CA THR A 82 -13.28 -27.95 31.36
C THR A 82 -12.01 -27.32 30.78
N ASP A 83 -11.06 -26.98 31.65
CA ASP A 83 -9.76 -26.43 31.19
C ASP A 83 -9.03 -27.40 30.26
N GLN A 84 -9.17 -28.73 30.46
CA GLN A 84 -8.59 -29.74 29.56
C GLN A 84 -9.27 -29.71 28.19
N GLN A 85 -10.59 -29.61 28.08
CA GLN A 85 -11.33 -29.52 26.83
C GLN A 85 -10.97 -28.23 26.07
N ILE A 86 -10.79 -27.12 26.78
CA ILE A 86 -10.35 -25.85 26.19
C ILE A 86 -8.92 -25.99 25.61
N LYS A 87 -8.00 -26.66 26.32
CA LYS A 87 -6.64 -26.94 25.81
C LYS A 87 -6.68 -27.81 24.55
N GLU A 88 -7.52 -28.84 24.51
CA GLU A 88 -7.72 -29.71 23.33
C GLU A 88 -8.23 -28.90 22.12
N ILE A 89 -9.22 -28.00 22.33
CA ILE A 89 -9.67 -27.08 21.30
C ILE A 89 -8.52 -26.17 20.82
N ILE A 90 -7.72 -25.62 21.73
CA ILE A 90 -6.60 -24.75 21.40
C ILE A 90 -5.53 -25.52 20.61
N ALA A 91 -5.18 -26.73 20.99
CA ALA A 91 -4.27 -27.60 20.25
C ALA A 91 -4.78 -27.81 18.81
N TYR A 92 -6.07 -28.12 18.66
CA TYR A 92 -6.69 -28.31 17.36
C TYR A 92 -6.68 -27.03 16.50
N ILE A 93 -7.08 -25.88 17.03
CA ILE A 93 -7.11 -24.61 16.24
C ILE A 93 -5.72 -24.09 15.92
N LYS A 94 -4.69 -24.47 16.67
CA LYS A 94 -3.29 -24.20 16.39
C LYS A 94 -2.62 -25.23 15.46
N SER A 95 -3.24 -26.39 15.23
CA SER A 95 -2.72 -27.39 14.30
C SER A 95 -2.84 -26.96 12.83
N PRO A 96 -2.01 -27.47 11.91
CA PRO A 96 -2.16 -27.23 10.48
C PRO A 96 -3.56 -27.58 9.99
N ALA A 97 -4.08 -26.82 9.01
CA ALA A 97 -5.36 -27.10 8.38
C ALA A 97 -5.23 -27.08 6.87
N LYS A 98 -5.86 -28.02 6.20
CA LYS A 98 -6.04 -28.00 4.76
C LYS A 98 -7.27 -27.16 4.46
N ILE A 99 -7.06 -26.01 3.81
CA ILE A 99 -8.14 -25.12 3.42
C ILE A 99 -8.47 -25.34 1.95
N ASN A 100 -9.69 -25.75 1.70
CA ASN A 100 -10.24 -25.81 0.34
C ASN A 100 -10.97 -24.52 0.05
N TRP A 101 -10.33 -23.62 -0.71
CA TRP A 101 -10.89 -22.33 -1.13
C TRP A 101 -10.98 -22.31 -2.65
N SER A 102 -12.19 -22.17 -3.19
CA SER A 102 -12.50 -22.26 -4.62
C SER A 102 -13.15 -20.98 -5.13
N GLU A 103 -13.22 -20.83 -6.45
CA GLU A 103 -13.95 -19.73 -7.09
C GLU A 103 -15.42 -19.73 -6.69
N ASP A 104 -16.04 -20.90 -6.54
CA ASP A 104 -17.43 -21.04 -6.06
C ASP A 104 -17.62 -20.42 -4.66
N ARG A 105 -16.68 -20.65 -3.74
CA ARG A 105 -16.70 -19.99 -2.42
C ARG A 105 -16.54 -18.47 -2.53
N ILE A 106 -15.74 -17.99 -3.46
CA ILE A 106 -15.60 -16.55 -3.74
C ILE A 106 -16.95 -15.99 -4.21
N VAL A 107 -17.57 -16.62 -5.21
CA VAL A 107 -18.88 -16.20 -5.74
C VAL A 107 -19.94 -16.16 -4.63
N LYS A 108 -20.05 -17.22 -3.83
CA LYS A 108 -21.00 -17.31 -2.70
C LYS A 108 -20.76 -16.26 -1.62
N SER A 109 -19.56 -15.69 -1.54
CA SER A 109 -19.22 -14.66 -0.56
C SER A 109 -19.58 -13.24 -1.01
N ILE A 110 -19.96 -13.03 -2.27
CA ILE A 110 -20.29 -11.71 -2.81
C ILE A 110 -21.50 -11.14 -2.09
N GLN A 111 -21.33 -9.96 -1.49
CA GLN A 111 -22.37 -9.24 -0.77
C GLN A 111 -22.47 -7.83 -1.38
N ILE A 112 -23.44 -7.63 -2.25
CA ILE A 112 -23.75 -6.32 -2.83
C ILE A 112 -24.89 -5.69 -2.04
N ASN A 113 -24.73 -4.44 -1.67
CA ASN A 113 -25.80 -3.67 -1.05
C ASN A 113 -26.84 -3.31 -2.12
N LYS A 114 -27.98 -3.99 -2.10
CA LYS A 114 -29.04 -3.81 -3.10
C LYS A 114 -29.76 -2.47 -2.97
N ASN A 115 -29.82 -1.91 -1.75
CA ASN A 115 -30.50 -0.65 -1.45
C ASN A 115 -29.54 0.27 -0.66
N PRO A 116 -28.45 0.75 -1.27
CA PRO A 116 -27.51 1.62 -0.58
C PRO A 116 -28.20 2.95 -0.25
N LYS A 117 -28.10 3.36 1.02
CA LYS A 117 -28.41 4.75 1.37
C LYS A 117 -27.35 5.63 0.70
N THR A 118 -27.71 6.22 -0.42
CA THR A 118 -26.83 7.13 -1.15
C THR A 118 -27.00 8.54 -0.59
N LYS A 119 -25.90 9.26 -0.50
CA LYS A 119 -25.89 10.69 -0.22
C LYS A 119 -24.83 11.34 -1.10
N LYS A 120 -25.19 12.44 -1.75
CA LYS A 120 -24.22 13.22 -2.50
C LYS A 120 -23.21 13.83 -1.52
N LEU A 121 -21.97 13.36 -1.56
CA LEU A 121 -20.90 13.98 -0.77
C LEU A 121 -20.52 15.33 -1.38
N PRO A 122 -20.27 16.38 -0.56
CA PRO A 122 -19.88 17.71 -1.05
C PRO A 122 -18.39 17.75 -1.44
N VAL A 123 -17.96 16.84 -2.32
CA VAL A 123 -16.57 16.76 -2.80
C VAL A 123 -16.31 17.93 -3.74
N LYS A 124 -15.33 18.75 -3.41
CA LYS A 124 -14.85 19.89 -4.22
C LYS A 124 -13.71 19.48 -5.15
N ASN A 125 -12.77 18.70 -4.63
CA ASN A 125 -11.61 18.23 -5.38
C ASN A 125 -11.32 16.76 -5.05
N ILE A 126 -11.63 15.85 -5.96
CA ILE A 126 -11.39 14.41 -5.77
C ILE A 126 -9.92 14.10 -5.46
N LYS A 127 -8.97 14.88 -5.92
CA LYS A 127 -7.55 14.71 -5.63
C LYS A 127 -7.21 14.97 -4.15
N ASN A 128 -8.04 15.75 -3.44
CA ASN A 128 -7.84 16.05 -2.01
C ASN A 128 -8.49 15.03 -1.08
N ILE A 129 -9.22 14.06 -1.62
CA ILE A 129 -9.81 13.00 -0.80
C ILE A 129 -8.71 12.17 -0.12
N VAL A 130 -8.85 12.02 1.18
CA VAL A 130 -8.04 11.15 2.03
C VAL A 130 -8.92 10.13 2.72
N ALA A 131 -8.65 8.86 2.47
CA ALA A 131 -9.29 7.77 3.20
C ALA A 131 -8.47 7.44 4.45
N VAL A 132 -9.09 7.50 5.63
CA VAL A 132 -8.45 7.26 6.93
C VAL A 132 -8.96 5.96 7.55
N VAL A 133 -8.06 5.11 7.98
CA VAL A 133 -8.42 3.85 8.67
C VAL A 133 -8.35 4.04 10.17
N GLU A 134 -9.50 4.00 10.82
CA GLU A 134 -9.65 3.97 12.26
C GLU A 134 -9.84 2.52 12.73
N ARG A 135 -8.76 1.90 13.16
CA ARG A 135 -8.76 0.46 13.48
C ARG A 135 -9.49 0.14 14.78
N GLY A 136 -9.47 1.03 15.77
CA GLY A 136 -10.10 0.79 17.07
C GLY A 136 -11.62 0.63 16.95
N HIS A 137 -12.27 1.45 16.16
CA HIS A 137 -13.71 1.37 15.89
C HIS A 137 -14.05 0.61 14.60
N GLN A 138 -13.07 0.01 13.90
CA GLN A 138 -13.26 -0.76 12.67
C GLN A 138 -13.93 0.07 11.56
N LYS A 139 -13.57 1.35 11.43
CA LYS A 139 -14.16 2.30 10.47
C LYS A 139 -13.15 2.78 9.44
N VAL A 140 -13.66 3.18 8.29
CA VAL A 140 -12.95 3.97 7.28
C VAL A 140 -13.65 5.31 7.17
N TRP A 141 -12.88 6.39 7.22
CA TRP A 141 -13.38 7.75 7.03
C TRP A 141 -13.04 8.22 5.63
N ILE A 142 -13.94 8.96 5.02
CA ILE A 142 -13.72 9.72 3.79
C ILE A 142 -13.60 11.18 4.20
N MET A 143 -12.45 11.77 3.92
CA MET A 143 -12.17 13.16 4.26
C MET A 143 -11.81 13.96 3.02
N GLU A 144 -12.15 15.22 2.99
CA GLU A 144 -11.58 16.21 2.09
C GLU A 144 -11.07 17.38 2.95
N ASP A 145 -9.80 17.66 2.83
CA ASP A 145 -9.09 18.67 3.61
C ASP A 145 -9.35 18.50 5.13
N LEU A 146 -9.94 19.48 5.79
CA LEU A 146 -10.22 19.41 7.22
C LEU A 146 -11.55 18.72 7.56
N ASN A 147 -12.34 18.28 6.55
CA ASN A 147 -13.71 17.82 6.77
C ASN A 147 -13.85 16.32 6.62
N ILE A 148 -14.58 15.71 7.57
CA ILE A 148 -15.03 14.33 7.44
C ILE A 148 -16.33 14.37 6.62
N LEU A 149 -16.31 13.78 5.44
CA LEU A 149 -17.48 13.70 4.56
C LEU A 149 -18.35 12.49 4.87
N ASP A 150 -17.71 11.37 5.24
CA ASP A 150 -18.41 10.14 5.61
C ASP A 150 -17.56 9.21 6.48
N LYS A 151 -18.24 8.28 7.18
CA LYS A 151 -17.63 7.17 7.93
C LYS A 151 -18.46 5.91 7.72
N PHE A 152 -17.78 4.79 7.43
CA PHE A 152 -18.46 3.50 7.28
C PHE A 152 -17.67 2.37 7.96
N ASP A 153 -18.37 1.28 8.25
CA ASP A 153 -17.78 0.12 8.93
C ASP A 153 -17.05 -0.78 7.94
N PHE A 154 -15.78 -1.08 8.23
CA PHE A 154 -15.04 -2.12 7.56
C PHE A 154 -13.94 -2.70 8.46
N LYS A 155 -14.00 -4.01 8.69
CA LYS A 155 -13.17 -4.68 9.69
C LYS A 155 -11.80 -5.10 9.15
N ASN A 156 -10.81 -5.18 10.04
CA ASN A 156 -9.48 -5.77 9.78
C ASN A 156 -8.73 -5.18 8.58
N VAL A 157 -8.93 -3.89 8.27
CA VAL A 157 -8.29 -3.23 7.13
C VAL A 157 -6.76 -3.40 7.17
N HIS A 158 -6.19 -3.87 6.07
CA HIS A 158 -4.75 -4.09 5.90
C HIS A 158 -4.35 -4.15 4.43
N GLY A 159 -3.10 -3.76 4.14
CA GLY A 159 -2.50 -3.87 2.80
C GLY A 159 -2.66 -2.61 1.93
N GLY A 160 -3.17 -1.53 2.48
CA GLY A 160 -3.35 -0.25 1.80
C GLY A 160 -4.60 -0.20 0.93
N LEU A 161 -5.37 0.88 1.05
CA LEU A 161 -6.52 1.12 0.19
C LEU A 161 -6.05 1.46 -1.22
N LYS A 162 -6.89 1.14 -2.22
CA LYS A 162 -6.65 1.47 -3.62
C LYS A 162 -7.80 2.29 -4.19
N PHE A 163 -7.45 3.23 -5.05
CA PHE A 163 -8.43 4.06 -5.77
C PHE A 163 -8.59 3.56 -7.19
N SER A 164 -9.80 3.69 -7.75
CA SER A 164 -9.97 3.57 -9.19
C SER A 164 -9.15 4.65 -9.92
N PRO A 165 -8.82 4.48 -11.20
CA PRO A 165 -8.07 5.51 -11.95
C PRO A 165 -8.73 6.90 -11.98
N SER A 166 -10.07 6.96 -11.82
CA SER A 166 -10.83 8.21 -11.72
C SER A 166 -10.81 8.83 -10.31
N GLY A 167 -10.48 8.04 -9.28
CA GLY A 167 -10.53 8.44 -7.88
C GLY A 167 -11.89 8.25 -7.19
N TRP A 168 -12.97 8.04 -7.93
CA TRP A 168 -14.33 7.99 -7.38
C TRP A 168 -14.72 6.69 -6.69
N LYS A 169 -13.90 5.64 -6.79
CA LYS A 169 -14.11 4.36 -6.09
C LYS A 169 -12.89 4.03 -5.24
N ILE A 170 -13.13 3.53 -4.03
CA ILE A 170 -12.10 3.05 -3.12
C ILE A 170 -12.30 1.57 -2.87
N TYR A 171 -11.23 0.78 -3.01
CA TYR A 171 -11.19 -0.63 -2.71
C TYR A 171 -10.41 -0.87 -1.42
N ILE A 172 -11.04 -1.56 -0.48
CA ILE A 172 -10.58 -1.72 0.90
C ILE A 172 -10.25 -3.17 1.18
N PRO A 173 -8.96 -3.55 1.24
CA PRO A 173 -8.57 -4.92 1.60
C PRO A 173 -8.60 -5.13 3.11
N SER A 174 -8.98 -6.33 3.51
CA SER A 174 -8.95 -6.77 4.89
C SER A 174 -8.10 -8.03 5.05
N ARG A 175 -7.46 -8.16 6.21
CA ARG A 175 -6.55 -9.28 6.50
C ARG A 175 -7.23 -10.65 6.41
N ASP A 176 -8.50 -10.74 6.73
CA ASP A 176 -9.34 -11.94 6.70
C ASP A 176 -9.99 -12.23 5.34
N GLY A 177 -9.41 -11.69 4.28
CA GLY A 177 -9.68 -12.07 2.90
C GLY A 177 -10.72 -11.23 2.17
N TRP A 178 -11.35 -10.27 2.84
CA TRP A 178 -12.37 -9.43 2.23
C TRP A 178 -11.77 -8.27 1.43
N VAL A 179 -12.43 -7.94 0.33
CA VAL A 179 -12.23 -6.68 -0.41
C VAL A 179 -13.58 -5.98 -0.48
N GLY A 180 -13.67 -4.77 0.06
CA GLY A 180 -14.84 -3.91 -0.02
C GLY A 180 -14.67 -2.83 -1.07
N ARG A 181 -15.79 -2.23 -1.52
CA ARG A 181 -15.81 -1.05 -2.37
C ARG A 181 -16.71 0.02 -1.78
N TYR A 182 -16.22 1.25 -1.77
CA TYR A 182 -16.98 2.44 -1.45
C TYR A 182 -17.00 3.37 -2.67
N ASP A 183 -18.19 3.82 -3.07
CA ASP A 183 -18.41 4.74 -4.19
C ASP A 183 -18.55 6.16 -3.65
N ILE A 184 -17.53 7.00 -3.88
CA ILE A 184 -17.46 8.38 -3.35
C ILE A 184 -18.53 9.26 -4.01
N ASP A 185 -18.77 9.09 -5.31
CA ASP A 185 -19.80 9.82 -6.07
C ASP A 185 -21.21 9.57 -5.56
N LYS A 186 -21.45 8.37 -5.02
CA LYS A 186 -22.73 7.94 -4.41
C LYS A 186 -22.77 8.13 -2.90
N GLY A 187 -21.60 8.39 -2.27
CA GLY A 187 -21.48 8.46 -0.81
C GLY A 187 -21.96 7.20 -0.12
N SER A 188 -21.66 6.02 -0.67
CA SER A 188 -22.21 4.76 -0.17
C SER A 188 -21.24 3.58 -0.32
N PHE A 189 -21.35 2.65 0.65
CA PHE A 189 -20.66 1.37 0.56
C PHE A 189 -21.40 0.45 -0.40
N TYR A 190 -20.74 0.09 -1.50
CA TYR A 190 -21.30 -0.73 -2.58
C TYR A 190 -21.46 -2.19 -2.17
N GLY A 191 -20.44 -2.77 -1.55
CA GLY A 191 -20.43 -4.18 -1.20
C GLY A 191 -19.02 -4.72 -0.97
N LYS A 192 -18.94 -6.03 -0.77
CA LYS A 192 -17.68 -6.74 -0.50
C LYS A 192 -17.69 -8.16 -1.04
N VAL A 193 -16.50 -8.71 -1.26
CA VAL A 193 -16.26 -10.10 -1.64
C VAL A 193 -15.11 -10.67 -0.81
N ARG A 194 -15.16 -11.96 -0.51
CA ARG A 194 -14.07 -12.65 0.18
C ARG A 194 -13.24 -13.43 -0.82
N ALA A 195 -12.14 -12.85 -1.26
CA ALA A 195 -11.26 -13.43 -2.28
C ALA A 195 -10.47 -14.65 -1.76
N CYS A 196 -10.17 -14.70 -0.45
CA CYS A 196 -9.42 -15.77 0.18
C CYS A 196 -9.61 -15.77 1.72
N VAL A 197 -8.88 -16.63 2.42
CA VAL A 197 -8.92 -16.68 3.90
C VAL A 197 -7.95 -15.68 4.52
N TYR A 198 -6.79 -15.47 3.89
CA TYR A 198 -5.81 -14.47 4.33
C TYR A 198 -5.30 -13.68 3.15
N LEU A 199 -5.69 -12.42 3.08
CA LEU A 199 -5.28 -11.47 2.04
C LEU A 199 -4.04 -10.70 2.47
N ARG A 200 -3.10 -10.51 1.53
CA ARG A 200 -1.88 -9.74 1.78
C ARG A 200 -2.02 -8.28 1.30
N ASN A 201 -2.33 -8.07 0.04
CA ASN A 201 -2.65 -6.75 -0.51
C ASN A 201 -3.50 -6.89 -1.78
N VAL A 202 -4.02 -5.76 -2.23
CA VAL A 202 -4.76 -5.62 -3.48
C VAL A 202 -4.09 -4.57 -4.36
N SER A 203 -4.18 -4.75 -5.68
CA SER A 203 -3.90 -3.72 -6.68
C SER A 203 -5.03 -3.67 -7.68
N LEU A 204 -5.08 -2.65 -8.54
CA LEU A 204 -5.90 -2.67 -9.73
C LEU A 204 -4.99 -2.82 -10.95
N ASP A 205 -5.54 -3.30 -12.07
CA ASP A 205 -4.88 -3.08 -13.35
C ASP A 205 -4.93 -1.58 -13.73
N ARG A 206 -4.14 -1.16 -14.70
CA ARG A 206 -4.06 0.26 -15.07
C ARG A 206 -5.37 0.87 -15.55
N THR A 207 -6.31 0.04 -16.04
CA THR A 207 -7.64 0.48 -16.50
C THR A 207 -8.64 0.60 -15.36
N GLY A 208 -8.38 -0.05 -14.23
CA GLY A 208 -9.31 -0.16 -13.10
C GLY A 208 -10.41 -1.20 -13.28
N ARG A 209 -10.32 -2.04 -14.33
CA ARG A 209 -11.29 -3.09 -14.61
C ARG A 209 -11.12 -4.30 -13.69
N TYR A 210 -9.88 -4.64 -13.36
CA TYR A 210 -9.58 -5.83 -12.57
C TYR A 210 -8.93 -5.51 -11.24
N LEU A 211 -9.39 -6.19 -10.18
CA LEU A 211 -8.74 -6.25 -8.89
C LEU A 211 -7.78 -7.43 -8.86
N LEU A 212 -6.52 -7.17 -8.56
CA LEU A 212 -5.45 -8.15 -8.42
C LEU A 212 -5.24 -8.41 -6.93
N VAL A 213 -5.76 -9.52 -6.42
CA VAL A 213 -5.76 -9.83 -4.99
C VAL A 213 -4.68 -10.86 -4.69
N SER A 214 -3.66 -10.48 -3.91
CA SER A 214 -2.63 -11.42 -3.46
C SER A 214 -3.03 -12.07 -2.13
N CYS A 215 -3.00 -13.39 -2.10
CA CYS A 215 -3.45 -14.21 -1.00
C CYS A 215 -2.33 -15.10 -0.44
N TRP A 216 -2.28 -15.23 0.90
CA TRP A 216 -1.36 -16.14 1.57
C TRP A 216 -2.02 -17.47 1.94
N LEU A 217 -3.35 -17.47 2.04
CA LEU A 217 -4.09 -18.66 2.38
C LEU A 217 -5.44 -18.69 1.64
N PRO A 218 -5.60 -19.60 0.70
CA PRO A 218 -4.53 -20.33 0.02
C PRO A 218 -3.56 -19.41 -0.73
N LYS A 219 -2.33 -19.85 -0.96
CA LYS A 219 -1.34 -19.09 -1.74
C LYS A 219 -1.84 -18.93 -3.17
N SER A 220 -2.23 -17.73 -3.55
CA SER A 220 -2.83 -17.46 -4.87
C SER A 220 -2.81 -15.98 -5.23
N ILE A 221 -3.00 -15.69 -6.51
CA ILE A 221 -3.48 -14.42 -7.02
C ILE A 221 -4.91 -14.66 -7.50
N VAL A 222 -5.86 -13.90 -6.96
CA VAL A 222 -7.26 -13.92 -7.39
C VAL A 222 -7.52 -12.64 -8.17
N ILE A 223 -7.98 -12.80 -9.42
CA ILE A 223 -8.35 -11.68 -10.28
C ILE A 223 -9.87 -11.59 -10.27
N LEU A 224 -10.37 -10.41 -9.85
CA LEU A 224 -11.79 -10.14 -9.77
C LEU A 224 -12.14 -9.01 -10.75
N ASP A 225 -13.30 -9.08 -11.37
CA ASP A 225 -13.90 -7.91 -12.01
C ASP A 225 -14.23 -6.86 -10.95
N ALA A 226 -13.74 -5.64 -11.10
CA ALA A 226 -13.82 -4.59 -10.09
C ALA A 226 -15.24 -4.02 -9.90
N GLU A 227 -16.12 -4.22 -10.90
CA GLU A 227 -17.51 -3.76 -10.81
C GLU A 227 -18.42 -4.80 -10.14
N SER A 228 -18.35 -6.04 -10.58
CA SER A 228 -19.24 -7.11 -10.13
C SER A 228 -18.69 -7.94 -8.98
N PHE A 229 -17.39 -7.84 -8.69
CA PHE A 229 -16.63 -8.70 -7.78
C PHE A 229 -16.57 -10.18 -8.18
N LYS A 230 -17.07 -10.53 -9.37
CA LYS A 230 -16.98 -11.91 -9.86
C LYS A 230 -15.52 -12.31 -10.12
N PRO A 231 -15.13 -13.53 -9.75
CA PRO A 231 -13.80 -14.04 -10.10
C PRO A 231 -13.67 -14.20 -11.62
N VAL A 232 -12.55 -13.71 -12.15
CA VAL A 232 -12.16 -13.83 -13.55
C VAL A 232 -11.10 -14.91 -13.70
N LYS A 233 -10.17 -14.98 -12.76
CA LYS A 233 -9.09 -15.97 -12.75
C LYS A 233 -8.62 -16.26 -11.34
N TYR A 234 -8.35 -17.54 -11.06
CA TYR A 234 -7.72 -18.01 -9.84
C TYR A 234 -6.38 -18.66 -10.18
N ILE A 235 -5.27 -18.07 -9.73
CA ILE A 235 -3.91 -18.52 -10.08
C ILE A 235 -3.21 -18.98 -8.80
N LYS A 236 -3.05 -20.30 -8.65
CA LYS A 236 -2.30 -20.88 -7.53
C LYS A 236 -0.86 -20.39 -7.54
N GLN A 237 -0.31 -20.15 -6.34
CA GLN A 237 1.07 -19.75 -6.13
C GLN A 237 1.78 -20.74 -5.22
N ASP A 238 3.08 -20.88 -5.42
CA ASP A 238 3.92 -21.80 -4.62
C ASP A 238 4.62 -21.08 -3.45
N GLY A 239 4.63 -19.74 -3.43
CA GLY A 239 5.26 -18.88 -2.43
C GLY A 239 4.31 -17.88 -1.75
N LEU A 240 4.81 -17.22 -0.70
CA LEU A 240 4.13 -16.15 0.02
C LEU A 240 4.38 -14.80 -0.68
N ILE A 241 3.42 -14.32 -1.46
CA ILE A 241 3.55 -13.04 -2.17
C ILE A 241 3.78 -11.90 -1.15
N SER A 242 4.80 -11.10 -1.39
CA SER A 242 5.11 -9.92 -0.57
C SER A 242 4.11 -8.79 -0.82
N ALA A 243 3.98 -8.40 -2.06
CA ALA A 243 2.98 -7.47 -2.58
C ALA A 243 2.84 -7.66 -4.09
N ILE A 244 1.73 -7.17 -4.65
CA ILE A 244 1.49 -7.03 -6.08
C ILE A 244 1.21 -5.56 -6.39
N TYR A 245 1.87 -5.00 -7.41
CA TYR A 245 1.70 -3.62 -7.85
C TYR A 245 1.56 -3.56 -9.37
N GLU A 246 0.59 -2.78 -9.82
CA GLU A 246 0.37 -2.48 -11.24
C GLU A 246 1.53 -1.66 -11.84
N LEU A 247 1.76 -1.80 -13.14
CA LEU A 247 2.47 -0.81 -13.95
C LEU A 247 1.43 0.06 -14.64
N TYR A 248 1.60 1.39 -14.54
CA TYR A 248 0.66 2.33 -15.16
C TYR A 248 0.91 2.48 -16.67
N SER A 249 2.18 2.34 -17.09
CA SER A 249 2.59 2.47 -18.50
C SER A 249 2.32 1.20 -19.33
N LYS A 250 2.09 0.05 -18.70
CA LYS A 250 1.98 -1.25 -19.35
C LYS A 250 0.83 -2.07 -18.77
N ASP A 251 0.26 -2.99 -19.55
CA ASP A 251 -0.75 -3.94 -19.08
C ASP A 251 -0.11 -5.09 -18.30
N LYS A 252 0.65 -4.73 -17.26
CA LYS A 252 1.37 -5.67 -16.39
C LYS A 252 1.25 -5.28 -14.93
N ALA A 253 1.37 -6.28 -14.06
CA ALA A 253 1.61 -6.09 -12.63
C ALA A 253 2.85 -6.89 -12.20
N ILE A 254 3.58 -6.36 -11.24
CA ILE A 254 4.78 -6.98 -10.68
C ILE A 254 4.48 -7.44 -9.26
N PHE A 255 4.95 -8.63 -8.91
CA PHE A 255 4.89 -9.13 -7.55
C PHE A 255 6.19 -9.86 -7.18
N THR A 256 6.47 -9.90 -5.88
CA THR A 256 7.63 -10.59 -5.32
C THR A 256 7.17 -11.54 -4.22
N TYR A 257 8.06 -12.40 -3.77
CA TYR A 257 7.79 -13.33 -2.68
C TYR A 257 8.59 -12.99 -1.42
N ARG A 258 8.09 -13.44 -0.28
CA ARG A 258 8.80 -13.37 1.00
C ARG A 258 9.72 -14.56 1.26
N ASP A 259 9.42 -15.68 0.63
CA ASP A 259 10.04 -16.97 0.85
C ASP A 259 10.72 -17.55 -0.40
N LYS A 260 10.76 -16.77 -1.50
CA LYS A 260 11.37 -17.17 -2.76
C LYS A 260 12.10 -16.01 -3.42
N ALA A 261 13.28 -16.28 -3.94
CA ALA A 261 14.11 -15.32 -4.68
C ALA A 261 13.64 -15.20 -6.15
N LYS A 262 12.40 -14.70 -6.34
CA LYS A 262 11.76 -14.53 -7.67
C LYS A 262 10.95 -13.25 -7.74
N ILE A 263 10.93 -12.64 -8.92
CA ILE A 263 9.96 -11.61 -9.34
C ILE A 263 8.99 -12.27 -10.30
N GLY A 264 7.68 -12.04 -10.13
CA GLY A 264 6.65 -12.46 -11.06
C GLY A 264 6.08 -11.26 -11.82
N PHE A 265 5.82 -11.47 -13.09
CA PHE A 265 5.20 -10.50 -14.00
C PHE A 265 3.86 -11.06 -14.47
N LEU A 266 2.77 -10.47 -14.02
CA LEU A 266 1.43 -10.80 -14.43
C LEU A 266 1.01 -9.89 -15.59
N ASP A 267 0.74 -10.47 -16.77
CA ASP A 267 0.07 -9.77 -17.86
C ASP A 267 -1.41 -9.59 -17.50
N THR A 268 -1.91 -8.35 -17.46
CA THR A 268 -3.29 -8.07 -17.01
C THR A 268 -4.34 -8.20 -18.11
N LYS A 269 -3.95 -8.52 -19.36
CA LYS A 269 -4.87 -8.86 -20.47
C LYS A 269 -5.08 -10.36 -20.59
N THR A 270 -3.99 -11.13 -20.57
CA THR A 270 -4.01 -12.59 -20.77
C THR A 270 -4.04 -13.37 -19.46
N PHE A 271 -3.68 -12.72 -18.34
CA PHE A 271 -3.49 -13.31 -17.01
C PHE A 271 -2.40 -14.39 -16.96
N ASN A 272 -1.48 -14.38 -17.90
CA ASN A 272 -0.29 -15.21 -17.87
C ASN A 272 0.77 -14.59 -16.95
N ILE A 273 1.57 -15.45 -16.33
CA ILE A 273 2.65 -15.05 -15.44
C ILE A 273 3.97 -15.58 -15.97
N THR A 274 4.95 -14.69 -16.04
CA THR A 274 6.36 -15.05 -16.23
C THR A 274 7.15 -14.75 -14.96
N TYR A 275 8.30 -15.41 -14.79
CA TYR A 275 9.11 -15.28 -13.59
C TYR A 275 10.56 -15.05 -13.94
N GLU A 276 11.23 -14.21 -13.14
CA GLU A 276 12.66 -14.00 -13.19
C GLU A 276 13.27 -14.29 -11.82
N ASN A 277 14.46 -14.84 -11.80
CA ASN A 277 15.21 -15.10 -10.58
C ASN A 277 15.91 -13.81 -10.11
N ILE A 278 15.95 -13.62 -8.80
CA ILE A 278 16.67 -12.54 -8.13
C ILE A 278 17.59 -13.14 -7.07
N PRO A 279 18.64 -12.42 -6.61
CA PRO A 279 19.61 -12.98 -5.67
C PRO A 279 19.02 -13.36 -4.31
N GLU A 280 18.00 -12.65 -3.85
CA GLU A 280 17.31 -12.91 -2.58
C GLU A 280 15.84 -12.50 -2.64
N PRO A 281 14.95 -13.02 -1.76
CA PRO A 281 13.55 -12.60 -1.72
C PRO A 281 13.40 -11.10 -1.46
N TYR A 282 12.63 -10.39 -2.29
CA TYR A 282 12.25 -9.00 -2.00
C TYR A 282 10.99 -8.99 -1.14
N GLU A 283 11.19 -9.06 0.18
CA GLU A 283 10.08 -9.03 1.14
C GLU A 283 9.43 -7.66 1.26
N ASP A 284 10.15 -6.63 0.85
CA ASP A 284 9.66 -5.26 0.73
C ASP A 284 10.29 -4.60 -0.49
N PHE A 285 9.48 -3.87 -1.25
CA PHE A 285 9.95 -3.24 -2.48
C PHE A 285 9.06 -2.08 -2.92
N PHE A 286 9.62 -1.21 -3.76
CA PHE A 286 8.86 -0.27 -4.58
C PHE A 286 9.35 -0.33 -6.03
N ILE A 287 8.55 0.21 -6.94
CA ILE A 287 8.90 0.39 -8.35
C ILE A 287 9.13 1.88 -8.55
N ASP A 288 10.17 2.26 -9.27
CA ASP A 288 10.48 3.66 -9.54
C ASP A 288 9.34 4.37 -10.31
N PRO A 289 9.25 5.71 -10.26
CA PRO A 289 8.16 6.46 -10.90
C PRO A 289 8.03 6.27 -12.41
N PHE A 290 9.10 5.95 -13.09
CA PHE A 290 9.10 5.73 -14.54
C PHE A 290 9.02 4.25 -14.94
N GLU A 291 8.86 3.36 -13.95
CA GLU A 291 8.62 1.93 -14.14
C GLU A 291 9.73 1.22 -14.91
N GLU A 292 10.98 1.56 -14.57
CA GLU A 292 12.19 0.95 -15.13
C GLU A 292 12.91 0.03 -14.16
N TYR A 293 12.70 0.22 -12.85
CA TYR A 293 13.42 -0.51 -11.81
C TYR A 293 12.49 -0.98 -10.68
N VAL A 294 12.83 -2.14 -10.14
CA VAL A 294 12.30 -2.64 -8.86
C VAL A 294 13.39 -2.52 -7.82
N ILE A 295 13.14 -1.74 -6.78
CA ILE A 295 14.04 -1.57 -5.65
C ILE A 295 13.53 -2.43 -4.51
N GLY A 296 14.28 -3.45 -4.11
CA GLY A 296 13.87 -4.47 -3.17
C GLY A 296 14.84 -4.70 -2.02
N SER A 297 14.35 -5.29 -0.96
CA SER A 297 15.13 -5.75 0.19
C SER A 297 14.51 -6.98 0.84
N SER A 298 15.36 -7.81 1.45
CA SER A 298 14.95 -8.95 2.26
C SER A 298 15.00 -8.61 3.74
N ARG A 299 14.13 -9.23 4.54
CA ARG A 299 14.16 -9.12 6.01
C ARG A 299 15.35 -9.82 6.64
N LYS A 300 15.80 -10.89 6.01
CA LYS A 300 16.99 -11.65 6.44
C LYS A 300 18.25 -11.12 5.80
N GLY A 301 18.13 -10.49 4.63
CA GLY A 301 19.22 -9.85 3.92
C GLY A 301 19.59 -8.51 4.55
N THR A 302 20.80 -8.11 4.33
CA THR A 302 21.38 -6.85 4.78
C THR A 302 21.72 -5.99 3.57
N ARG A 303 20.90 -6.08 2.52
CA ARG A 303 21.18 -5.40 1.24
C ARG A 303 19.95 -4.70 0.67
N LEU A 304 20.20 -3.59 0.03
CA LEU A 304 19.34 -2.97 -0.96
C LEU A 304 19.72 -3.54 -2.33
N SER A 305 18.73 -3.87 -3.13
CA SER A 305 18.92 -4.46 -4.46
C SER A 305 18.07 -3.70 -5.47
N VAL A 306 18.61 -3.46 -6.65
CA VAL A 306 17.93 -2.79 -7.77
C VAL A 306 17.91 -3.71 -8.97
N TYR A 307 16.72 -4.08 -9.40
CA TYR A 307 16.48 -4.92 -10.57
C TYR A 307 16.00 -4.06 -11.73
N SER A 308 16.66 -4.13 -12.89
CA SER A 308 16.26 -3.46 -14.12
C SER A 308 15.19 -4.27 -14.84
N LEU A 309 14.06 -3.62 -15.17
CA LEU A 309 12.95 -4.23 -15.89
C LEU A 309 13.20 -4.37 -17.40
N SER A 310 14.16 -3.62 -17.95
CA SER A 310 14.54 -3.71 -19.35
C SER A 310 15.67 -4.71 -19.60
N GLU A 311 16.60 -4.83 -18.64
CA GLU A 311 17.74 -5.74 -18.74
C GLU A 311 17.48 -7.12 -18.10
N ASN A 312 16.37 -7.27 -17.39
CA ASN A 312 15.97 -8.48 -16.67
C ASN A 312 17.08 -9.00 -15.72
N LYS A 313 17.78 -8.10 -15.03
CA LYS A 313 18.84 -8.46 -14.08
C LYS A 313 18.99 -7.45 -12.94
N GLU A 314 19.66 -7.87 -11.87
CA GLU A 314 20.14 -6.93 -10.86
C GLU A 314 21.24 -6.04 -11.44
N VAL A 315 21.07 -4.72 -11.33
CA VAL A 315 22.02 -3.72 -11.84
C VAL A 315 22.77 -3.00 -10.73
N PHE A 316 22.31 -3.10 -9.50
CA PHE A 316 22.97 -2.51 -8.34
C PHE A 316 22.59 -3.24 -7.05
N SER A 317 23.55 -3.34 -6.13
CA SER A 317 23.26 -3.72 -4.75
C SER A 317 24.20 -3.03 -3.77
N SER A 318 23.74 -2.81 -2.55
CA SER A 318 24.52 -2.23 -1.46
C SER A 318 24.17 -2.89 -0.13
N LYS A 319 25.15 -3.05 0.74
CA LYS A 319 24.89 -3.50 2.12
C LYS A 319 24.03 -2.48 2.87
N MET A 320 23.09 -2.96 3.67
CA MET A 320 22.20 -2.14 4.48
C MET A 320 22.12 -2.71 5.90
N GLU A 321 21.96 -1.83 6.88
CA GLU A 321 21.67 -2.24 8.25
C GLU A 321 20.17 -2.20 8.52
N GLY A 322 19.68 -3.13 9.33
CA GLY A 322 18.27 -3.23 9.66
C GLY A 322 17.43 -3.61 8.45
N MET A 323 16.12 -3.46 8.56
CA MET A 323 15.18 -3.74 7.48
C MET A 323 14.67 -2.44 6.88
N PRO A 324 15.11 -2.05 5.67
CA PRO A 324 14.54 -0.90 4.99
C PRO A 324 13.07 -1.16 4.65
N HIS A 325 12.18 -0.22 4.97
CA HIS A 325 10.76 -0.29 4.65
C HIS A 325 10.48 0.40 3.31
N LEU A 326 10.84 -0.27 2.23
CA LEU A 326 10.83 0.27 0.88
C LEU A 326 9.41 0.59 0.36
N ALA A 327 8.39 -0.16 0.79
CA ALA A 327 6.99 0.15 0.47
C ALA A 327 6.52 1.50 1.05
N SER A 328 7.26 2.07 1.99
CA SER A 328 7.04 3.43 2.50
C SER A 328 8.06 4.44 1.99
N ALA A 329 8.94 4.08 1.08
CA ALA A 329 9.91 5.00 0.52
C ALA A 329 9.24 6.25 -0.06
N SER A 330 9.89 7.38 0.10
CA SER A 330 9.44 8.67 -0.42
C SER A 330 10.43 9.19 -1.45
N ILE A 331 9.93 9.70 -2.55
CA ILE A 331 10.73 10.11 -3.71
C ILE A 331 10.52 11.59 -3.95
N TRP A 332 11.61 12.31 -4.29
CA TRP A 332 11.54 13.72 -4.66
C TRP A 332 12.65 14.08 -5.66
N TYR A 333 12.46 15.24 -6.31
CA TYR A 333 13.45 15.86 -7.18
C TYR A 333 13.98 17.13 -6.54
N LYS A 334 15.28 17.38 -6.65
CA LYS A 334 15.94 18.61 -6.20
C LYS A 334 17.29 18.79 -6.89
N LYS A 335 17.60 20.02 -7.33
CA LYS A 335 18.92 20.42 -7.90
C LYS A 335 19.41 19.44 -8.98
N GLY A 336 18.54 19.13 -9.96
CA GLY A 336 18.89 18.25 -11.09
C GLY A 336 18.98 16.76 -10.74
N LYS A 337 18.60 16.33 -9.55
CA LYS A 337 18.71 14.94 -9.10
C LYS A 337 17.42 14.42 -8.52
N PHE A 338 17.19 13.13 -8.73
CA PHE A 338 16.11 12.40 -8.08
C PHE A 338 16.64 11.66 -6.86
N TYR A 339 15.87 11.66 -5.80
CA TYR A 339 16.22 11.04 -4.53
C TYR A 339 15.12 10.11 -4.06
N PHE A 340 15.48 9.16 -3.22
CA PHE A 340 14.51 8.47 -2.37
C PHE A 340 15.06 8.33 -0.94
N ALA A 341 14.14 8.26 0.02
CA ALA A 341 14.45 7.99 1.41
C ALA A 341 13.64 6.79 1.90
N THR A 342 14.22 5.96 2.76
CA THR A 342 13.54 4.83 3.37
C THR A 342 13.87 4.73 4.86
N PRO A 343 12.87 4.49 5.75
CA PRO A 343 13.13 4.21 7.15
C PRO A 343 13.61 2.76 7.32
N HIS A 344 14.32 2.51 8.41
CA HIS A 344 14.78 1.18 8.80
C HIS A 344 14.02 0.72 10.04
N ILE A 345 13.16 -0.29 9.89
CA ILE A 345 12.18 -0.69 10.94
C ILE A 345 12.83 -1.06 12.27
N THR A 346 14.05 -1.61 12.22
CA THR A 346 14.79 -2.08 13.42
C THR A 346 15.91 -1.16 13.85
N LYS A 347 16.04 0.02 13.24
CA LYS A 347 17.13 0.96 13.49
C LYS A 347 16.59 2.41 13.62
N PRO A 348 17.26 3.28 14.40
CA PRO A 348 16.79 4.64 14.66
C PRO A 348 17.15 5.65 13.56
N PHE A 349 17.18 5.24 12.31
CA PHE A 349 17.57 6.13 11.22
C PHE A 349 16.78 5.88 9.94
N ILE A 350 16.83 6.84 9.05
CA ILE A 350 16.48 6.68 7.64
C ILE A 350 17.75 6.80 6.78
N THR A 351 17.70 6.22 5.58
CA THR A 351 18.75 6.43 4.58
C THR A 351 18.20 7.15 3.38
N VAL A 352 19.04 8.03 2.80
CA VAL A 352 18.77 8.81 1.60
C VAL A 352 19.70 8.36 0.50
N TRP A 353 19.14 8.18 -0.69
CA TRP A 353 19.84 7.69 -1.88
C TRP A 353 19.47 8.53 -3.09
N ASN A 354 20.41 8.67 -4.03
CA ASN A 354 20.06 9.12 -5.37
C ASN A 354 19.30 8.00 -6.09
N LEU A 355 18.18 8.33 -6.69
CA LEU A 355 17.45 7.45 -7.60
C LEU A 355 18.12 7.52 -8.98
N TYR A 356 18.23 6.41 -9.67
CA TYR A 356 18.84 6.19 -11.01
C TYR A 356 20.37 6.11 -11.09
N ASN A 357 21.13 6.68 -10.17
CA ASN A 357 22.57 6.42 -10.07
C ASN A 357 22.94 5.63 -8.80
N TRP A 358 21.95 5.36 -7.93
CA TRP A 358 21.99 4.49 -6.75
C TRP A 358 23.05 4.88 -5.70
N LYS A 359 23.57 6.10 -5.76
CA LYS A 359 24.59 6.57 -4.79
C LYS A 359 23.93 6.83 -3.44
N PHE A 360 24.56 6.31 -2.39
CA PHE A 360 24.23 6.67 -1.00
C PHE A 360 24.52 8.16 -0.78
N VAL A 361 23.58 8.86 -0.14
CA VAL A 361 23.68 10.30 0.12
C VAL A 361 23.87 10.57 1.61
N LYS A 362 23.00 10.03 2.45
CA LYS A 362 23.00 10.35 3.88
C LYS A 362 22.31 9.27 4.71
N LYS A 363 22.84 9.05 5.90
CA LYS A 363 22.17 8.38 7.02
C LYS A 363 21.75 9.45 8.01
N VAL A 364 20.47 9.52 8.35
CA VAL A 364 19.89 10.55 9.21
C VAL A 364 19.30 9.86 10.43
N ASP A 365 19.81 10.19 11.62
CA ASP A 365 19.26 9.71 12.89
C ASP A 365 17.91 10.40 13.15
N ILE A 366 16.90 9.62 13.54
CA ILE A 366 15.55 10.09 13.86
C ILE A 366 15.15 9.83 15.31
N GLY A 367 16.11 9.42 16.15
CA GLY A 367 15.92 9.23 17.59
C GLY A 367 15.04 8.05 18.00
N GLY A 368 14.75 7.12 17.08
CA GLY A 368 13.97 5.90 17.34
C GLY A 368 13.57 5.17 16.07
N ASN A 369 12.95 4.01 16.20
CA ASN A 369 12.61 3.16 15.07
C ASN A 369 11.37 3.71 14.33
N GLY A 370 11.58 4.28 13.14
CA GLY A 370 10.53 4.78 12.27
C GLY A 370 9.97 3.70 11.34
N PHE A 371 8.70 3.89 10.94
CA PHE A 371 8.02 2.99 10.02
C PHE A 371 7.70 3.63 8.67
N PHE A 372 7.43 4.93 8.67
CA PHE A 372 6.94 5.61 7.47
C PHE A 372 7.70 6.92 7.25
N VAL A 373 8.02 7.19 5.99
CA VAL A 373 8.50 8.50 5.56
C VAL A 373 7.64 8.97 4.39
N ARG A 374 7.27 10.25 4.39
CA ARG A 374 6.49 10.90 3.34
C ARG A 374 7.03 12.28 3.03
N THR A 375 6.87 12.68 1.78
CA THR A 375 7.08 14.07 1.35
C THR A 375 6.09 14.42 0.24
N HIS A 376 5.97 15.70 -0.03
CA HIS A 376 5.20 16.24 -1.15
C HIS A 376 5.96 17.42 -1.76
N PRO A 377 5.78 17.77 -3.05
CA PRO A 377 6.45 18.92 -3.67
C PRO A 377 6.30 20.25 -2.93
N THR A 378 5.19 20.45 -2.22
CA THR A 378 4.88 21.68 -1.49
C THR A 378 5.64 21.86 -0.17
N THR A 379 6.04 20.79 0.49
CA THR A 379 6.77 20.84 1.76
C THR A 379 8.27 20.73 1.55
N PRO A 380 9.12 21.48 2.27
CA PRO A 380 10.56 21.30 2.21
C PRO A 380 11.08 20.09 3.00
N TYR A 381 10.18 19.34 3.66
CA TYR A 381 10.55 18.29 4.60
C TYR A 381 10.19 16.90 4.12
N LEU A 382 11.00 15.92 4.55
CA LEU A 382 10.56 14.55 4.74
C LEU A 382 9.91 14.46 6.13
N TRP A 383 8.70 13.95 6.19
CA TRP A 383 7.96 13.71 7.42
C TRP A 383 8.05 12.25 7.80
N THR A 384 8.57 11.95 8.97
CA THR A 384 8.70 10.57 9.45
C THR A 384 8.28 10.43 10.91
N ASP A 385 7.96 9.22 11.30
CA ASP A 385 7.76 8.83 12.71
C ASP A 385 9.05 8.19 13.25
N ASN A 386 9.22 8.20 14.55
CA ASN A 386 10.33 7.52 15.24
C ASN A 386 9.84 6.47 16.25
N GLY A 387 8.58 6.06 16.13
CA GLY A 387 7.96 5.10 17.04
C GLY A 387 7.62 5.66 18.44
N LYS A 388 7.83 6.96 18.68
CA LYS A 388 7.52 7.69 19.91
C LYS A 388 6.45 8.77 19.66
N ASP A 389 6.39 9.78 20.45
CA ASP A 389 5.37 10.84 20.46
C ASP A 389 5.78 12.13 19.71
N LYS A 390 6.77 12.03 18.82
CA LYS A 390 7.26 13.16 18.02
C LYS A 390 7.13 12.89 16.53
N ILE A 391 6.75 13.91 15.78
CA ILE A 391 6.93 13.95 14.33
C ILE A 391 8.35 14.41 14.05
N VAL A 392 9.10 13.66 13.28
CA VAL A 392 10.45 14.02 12.86
C VAL A 392 10.41 14.59 11.46
N LEU A 393 10.95 15.78 11.27
CA LEU A 393 11.04 16.51 10.02
C LEU A 393 12.50 16.61 9.60
N ILE A 394 12.80 16.14 8.39
CA ILE A 394 14.14 16.22 7.81
C ILE A 394 14.07 17.16 6.63
N ASN A 395 14.85 18.24 6.67
CA ASN A 395 14.94 19.17 5.56
C ASN A 395 15.55 18.46 4.33
N ARG A 396 14.93 18.59 3.15
CA ARG A 396 15.38 17.93 1.93
C ARG A 396 16.64 18.55 1.31
N ASP A 397 17.06 19.74 1.75
CA ASP A 397 18.20 20.45 1.18
C ASP A 397 19.51 20.13 1.90
N ASP A 398 19.51 20.13 3.23
CA ASP A 398 20.70 19.97 4.08
C ASP A 398 20.63 18.75 5.01
N PHE A 399 19.47 18.06 5.03
CA PHE A 399 19.17 16.93 5.90
C PHE A 399 19.21 17.26 7.41
N SER A 400 19.08 18.54 7.77
CA SER A 400 18.89 18.94 9.16
C SER A 400 17.56 18.38 9.70
N VAL A 401 17.57 18.06 11.00
CA VAL A 401 16.45 17.42 11.67
C VAL A 401 15.83 18.39 12.67
N LYS A 402 14.50 18.50 12.62
CA LYS A 402 13.70 19.12 13.68
C LYS A 402 12.52 18.25 14.05
N THR A 403 11.90 18.51 15.19
CA THR A 403 10.77 17.73 15.68
C THR A 403 9.56 18.62 15.95
N ILE A 404 8.38 18.05 15.79
CA ILE A 404 7.13 18.61 16.32
C ILE A 404 6.72 17.72 17.49
N GLU A 405 6.61 18.31 18.67
CA GLU A 405 6.05 17.65 19.84
C GLU A 405 4.55 17.42 19.62
N THR A 406 4.08 16.20 19.92
CA THR A 406 2.66 15.87 19.88
C THR A 406 2.12 15.64 21.29
N LYS A 407 1.13 14.78 21.46
CA LYS A 407 0.60 14.44 22.78
C LYS A 407 1.52 13.43 23.47
N LYS A 408 2.06 13.78 24.64
CA LYS A 408 3.00 12.96 25.42
C LYS A 408 2.50 11.52 25.59
N GLY A 409 3.35 10.56 25.30
CA GLY A 409 3.06 9.11 25.41
C GLY A 409 2.17 8.54 24.30
N LYS A 410 1.67 9.35 23.36
CA LYS A 410 0.92 8.86 22.20
C LYS A 410 1.84 8.64 21.00
N ARG A 411 1.86 7.41 20.50
CA ARG A 411 2.77 7.02 19.42
C ARG A 411 2.38 7.62 18.08
N VAL A 412 3.25 8.44 17.52
CA VAL A 412 3.14 8.94 16.14
C VAL A 412 3.36 7.81 15.14
N ILE A 413 2.52 7.72 14.11
CA ILE A 413 2.69 6.80 12.99
C ILE A 413 2.05 7.35 11.72
N HIS A 414 2.67 7.06 10.58
CA HIS A 414 2.12 7.21 9.23
C HIS A 414 1.61 8.63 8.92
N THR A 415 2.45 9.48 8.37
CA THR A 415 2.03 10.75 7.75
C THR A 415 1.51 10.51 6.34
N GLU A 416 0.51 11.28 5.91
CA GLU A 416 0.03 11.35 4.53
C GLU A 416 -0.38 12.80 4.19
N PHE A 417 -0.35 13.16 2.93
CA PHE A 417 -0.76 14.48 2.45
C PHE A 417 -2.07 14.41 1.68
N ASN A 418 -2.81 15.53 1.59
CA ASN A 418 -3.85 15.68 0.57
C ASN A 418 -3.20 15.83 -0.82
N GLY A 419 -4.01 15.85 -1.89
CA GLY A 419 -3.50 15.92 -3.26
C GLY A 419 -2.76 17.21 -3.61
N ASP A 420 -3.14 18.31 -3.01
CA ASP A 420 -2.48 19.61 -3.18
C ASP A 420 -1.20 19.71 -2.36
N GLY A 421 -1.07 18.86 -1.32
CA GLY A 421 0.10 18.75 -0.46
C GLY A 421 0.24 19.86 0.58
N ASN A 422 -0.78 20.69 0.77
CA ASN A 422 -0.78 21.75 1.78
C ASN A 422 -1.16 21.26 3.18
N LEU A 423 -1.77 20.07 3.29
CA LEU A 423 -2.16 19.46 4.56
C LEU A 423 -1.44 18.13 4.79
N ALA A 424 -0.92 17.95 6.00
CA ALA A 424 -0.29 16.72 6.47
C ALA A 424 -1.13 16.08 7.59
N TYR A 425 -1.57 14.85 7.37
CA TYR A 425 -2.37 14.05 8.30
C TYR A 425 -1.47 13.09 9.06
N VAL A 426 -1.45 13.18 10.37
CA VAL A 426 -0.61 12.38 11.26
C VAL A 426 -1.47 11.60 12.24
N SER A 427 -1.21 10.31 12.42
CA SER A 427 -1.93 9.48 13.38
C SER A 427 -1.21 9.39 14.72
N LEU A 428 -1.93 9.53 15.81
CA LEU A 428 -1.52 9.09 17.13
C LEU A 428 -2.12 7.71 17.40
N TYR A 429 -1.28 6.67 17.29
CA TYR A 429 -1.67 5.25 17.26
C TYR A 429 -1.89 4.69 18.66
N ASN A 430 -2.94 5.16 19.33
CA ASN A 430 -3.36 4.73 20.67
C ASN A 430 -4.87 4.48 20.70
N LYS A 431 -5.38 3.77 21.72
CA LYS A 431 -6.83 3.57 21.89
C LYS A 431 -7.57 4.89 22.03
N ASP A 432 -7.01 5.80 22.82
CA ASP A 432 -7.38 7.20 23.00
C ASP A 432 -6.58 8.11 22.05
N GLY A 433 -6.35 7.66 20.83
CA GLY A 433 -5.54 8.34 19.82
C GLY A 433 -6.27 9.48 19.13
N ASP A 434 -5.57 10.09 18.17
CA ASP A 434 -6.07 11.23 17.43
C ASP A 434 -5.58 11.21 15.98
N LEU A 435 -6.30 11.88 15.11
CA LEU A 435 -5.85 12.31 13.79
C LEU A 435 -5.52 13.80 13.85
N LEU A 436 -4.23 14.13 13.77
CA LEU A 436 -3.73 15.50 13.74
C LEU A 436 -3.57 15.95 12.29
N ILE A 437 -4.00 17.17 11.96
CA ILE A 437 -3.87 17.75 10.62
C ILE A 437 -3.08 19.06 10.75
N TYR A 438 -1.95 19.09 10.06
CA TYR A 438 -1.03 20.23 10.05
C TYR A 438 -1.04 20.92 8.68
N ASP A 439 -0.82 22.22 8.65
CA ASP A 439 -0.31 22.88 7.47
C ASP A 439 1.11 22.37 7.19
N SER A 440 1.35 21.89 5.98
CA SER A 440 2.60 21.19 5.63
C SER A 440 3.81 22.12 5.45
N ILE A 441 3.57 23.43 5.34
CA ILE A 441 4.59 24.46 5.12
C ILE A 441 4.90 25.18 6.44
N THR A 442 3.85 25.75 7.07
CA THR A 442 3.99 26.53 8.31
C THR A 442 4.12 25.64 9.54
N LEU A 443 3.78 24.35 9.41
CA LEU A 443 3.79 23.34 10.48
C LEU A 443 2.80 23.62 11.62
N LYS A 444 1.86 24.53 11.41
CA LYS A 444 0.79 24.84 12.38
C LYS A 444 -0.20 23.68 12.45
N LEU A 445 -0.55 23.25 13.65
CA LEU A 445 -1.67 22.33 13.88
C LEU A 445 -2.98 23.05 13.55
N LEU A 446 -3.72 22.53 12.57
CA LEU A 446 -4.98 23.12 12.10
C LEU A 446 -6.19 22.40 12.70
N LYS A 447 -6.07 21.08 12.92
CA LYS A 447 -7.16 20.29 13.47
C LYS A 447 -6.64 19.10 14.26
N ASP A 448 -7.37 18.78 15.34
CA ASP A 448 -7.17 17.61 16.17
C ASP A 448 -8.51 16.86 16.27
N ILE A 449 -8.54 15.61 15.82
CA ILE A 449 -9.77 14.82 15.74
C ILE A 449 -9.57 13.54 16.54
N PRO A 450 -10.34 13.30 17.61
CA PRO A 450 -10.30 12.04 18.36
C PRO A 450 -10.55 10.84 17.45
N ALA A 451 -9.66 9.84 17.53
CA ALA A 451 -9.70 8.64 16.71
C ALA A 451 -9.07 7.45 17.44
N SER A 452 -9.77 6.33 17.53
CA SER A 452 -9.23 5.14 18.19
C SER A 452 -8.33 4.34 17.25
N ILE A 453 -7.05 4.24 17.62
CA ILE A 453 -6.03 3.50 16.85
C ILE A 453 -6.05 3.89 15.37
N PRO A 454 -5.99 5.20 15.01
CA PRO A 454 -5.89 5.59 13.61
C PRO A 454 -4.56 5.12 13.04
N ILE A 455 -4.54 4.58 11.82
CA ILE A 455 -3.30 4.02 11.26
C ILE A 455 -3.02 4.52 9.84
N GLY A 456 -3.65 3.92 8.84
CA GLY A 456 -3.38 4.23 7.44
C GLY A 456 -4.19 5.44 6.97
N LYS A 457 -3.54 6.33 6.23
CA LYS A 457 -4.19 7.36 5.44
C LYS A 457 -3.76 7.18 3.99
N TYR A 458 -4.69 7.39 3.07
CA TYR A 458 -4.46 7.09 1.66
C TYR A 458 -5.09 8.18 0.80
N ASN A 459 -4.28 8.76 -0.07
CA ASN A 459 -4.68 9.76 -1.04
C ASN A 459 -4.35 9.26 -2.45
N ILE A 460 -5.21 9.51 -3.43
CA ILE A 460 -5.03 8.99 -4.79
C ILE A 460 -3.75 9.54 -5.44
N VAL A 461 -3.45 10.82 -5.26
CA VAL A 461 -2.28 11.46 -5.90
C VAL A 461 -0.99 10.86 -5.37
N ASN A 462 -0.91 10.63 -4.05
CA ASN A 462 0.29 10.15 -3.39
C ASN A 462 0.49 8.63 -3.50
N LYS A 463 -0.59 7.88 -3.81
CA LYS A 463 -0.57 6.39 -3.84
C LYS A 463 -0.66 5.80 -5.24
N SER A 464 -0.98 6.58 -6.25
CA SER A 464 -1.05 6.11 -7.63
C SER A 464 0.24 6.39 -8.40
N ARG A 465 0.76 5.39 -9.08
CA ARG A 465 1.91 5.54 -9.98
C ARG A 465 1.65 6.54 -11.10
N LYS A 466 0.41 6.71 -11.50
CA LYS A 466 -0.03 7.72 -12.46
C LYS A 466 0.45 9.12 -12.10
N TYR A 467 0.43 9.46 -10.81
CA TYR A 467 0.72 10.82 -10.36
C TYR A 467 2.16 11.02 -9.88
N GLN A 468 2.93 9.97 -9.66
CA GLN A 468 4.33 10.11 -9.21
C GLN A 468 5.21 10.90 -10.19
N PRO A 469 5.22 10.61 -11.52
CA PRO A 469 5.93 11.44 -12.49
C PRO A 469 5.42 12.88 -12.55
N VAL A 470 4.11 13.09 -12.35
CA VAL A 470 3.49 14.41 -12.32
C VAL A 470 3.99 15.24 -11.13
N LEU A 471 4.07 14.64 -9.94
CA LEU A 471 4.59 15.32 -8.75
C LEU A 471 6.07 15.68 -8.91
N LEU A 472 6.86 14.81 -9.49
CA LEU A 472 8.27 15.09 -9.82
C LEU A 472 8.39 16.18 -10.87
N GLY A 473 7.55 16.13 -11.92
CA GLY A 473 7.51 17.14 -12.96
C GLY A 473 7.12 18.53 -12.45
N LYS A 474 6.24 18.61 -11.44
CA LYS A 474 5.96 19.88 -10.74
C LYS A 474 7.23 20.46 -10.09
N GLN A 475 8.09 19.62 -9.53
CA GLN A 475 9.36 20.07 -8.93
C GLN A 475 10.37 20.53 -10.00
N VAL A 476 10.47 19.79 -11.12
CA VAL A 476 11.28 20.20 -12.27
C VAL A 476 10.78 21.53 -12.83
N PHE A 477 9.45 21.71 -12.99
CA PHE A 477 8.84 22.96 -13.43
C PHE A 477 9.23 24.13 -12.55
N MET A 478 9.08 24.00 -11.23
CA MET A 478 9.41 25.07 -10.28
C MET A 478 10.88 25.47 -10.30
N GLU A 479 11.77 24.51 -10.61
CA GLU A 479 13.22 24.74 -10.63
C GLU A 479 13.74 25.26 -11.98
N LYS A 480 13.14 24.81 -13.11
CA LYS A 480 13.69 25.01 -14.44
C LYS A 480 12.82 25.86 -15.39
N CYS A 481 11.52 25.95 -15.18
CA CYS A 481 10.59 26.47 -16.17
C CYS A 481 9.77 27.65 -15.67
N TRP A 482 9.52 27.75 -14.35
CA TRP A 482 8.59 28.70 -13.74
C TRP A 482 8.95 30.17 -14.00
N GLY A 483 10.21 30.51 -14.16
CA GLY A 483 10.66 31.88 -14.44
C GLY A 483 10.15 32.45 -15.77
N CYS A 484 9.77 31.58 -16.73
CA CYS A 484 9.28 32.00 -18.05
C CYS A 484 7.86 31.52 -18.35
N HIS A 485 7.47 30.36 -17.88
CA HIS A 485 6.18 29.74 -18.16
C HIS A 485 5.28 29.71 -16.92
N HIS A 486 3.98 29.95 -17.13
CA HIS A 486 2.93 29.68 -16.14
C HIS A 486 2.10 28.45 -16.58
N GLN A 487 1.39 27.83 -15.65
CA GLN A 487 0.60 26.63 -15.94
C GLN A 487 -0.59 26.90 -16.87
N THR A 488 -1.35 27.98 -16.62
CA THR A 488 -2.63 28.27 -17.27
C THR A 488 -2.74 29.66 -17.89
N GLN A 489 -1.91 30.59 -17.44
CA GLN A 489 -1.93 31.99 -17.91
C GLN A 489 -0.68 32.23 -18.76
N GLU A 490 -0.80 33.15 -19.73
CA GLU A 490 0.35 33.66 -20.44
C GLU A 490 1.24 34.46 -19.49
N ALA A 491 2.55 34.28 -19.61
CA ALA A 491 3.55 35.00 -18.85
C ALA A 491 4.62 35.52 -19.82
N PHE A 492 5.88 35.40 -19.51
CA PHE A 492 6.96 35.73 -20.44
C PHE A 492 6.98 34.81 -21.68
N ALA A 493 6.46 33.60 -21.53
CA ALA A 493 6.30 32.59 -22.58
C ALA A 493 4.89 31.99 -22.52
N PRO A 494 4.42 31.26 -23.57
CA PRO A 494 3.12 30.62 -23.59
C PRO A 494 2.90 29.69 -22.39
N SER A 495 1.66 29.65 -21.87
CA SER A 495 1.30 28.76 -20.76
C SER A 495 1.39 27.30 -21.15
N PHE A 496 1.61 26.43 -20.16
CA PHE A 496 1.58 24.98 -20.38
C PHE A 496 0.24 24.52 -20.95
N LYS A 497 -0.88 25.11 -20.47
CA LYS A 497 -2.20 24.81 -21.01
C LYS A 497 -2.28 25.12 -22.51
N TRP A 498 -1.79 26.27 -22.94
CA TRP A 498 -1.76 26.63 -24.37
C TRP A 498 -0.89 25.64 -25.15
N ILE A 499 0.36 25.40 -24.68
CA ILE A 499 1.33 24.53 -25.35
C ILE A 499 0.75 23.13 -25.61
N VAL A 500 0.20 22.46 -24.58
CA VAL A 500 -0.26 21.07 -24.71
C VAL A 500 -1.55 20.92 -25.54
N ASN A 501 -2.30 22.02 -25.75
CA ASN A 501 -3.50 22.03 -26.58
C ASN A 501 -3.21 22.38 -28.05
N HIS A 502 -2.07 23.06 -28.35
CA HIS A 502 -1.72 23.47 -29.69
C HIS A 502 -0.51 22.76 -30.30
N ARG A 503 0.22 21.96 -29.52
CA ARG A 503 1.42 21.25 -29.96
C ARG A 503 1.30 19.75 -29.67
N LYS A 504 1.96 18.94 -30.51
CA LYS A 504 2.06 17.50 -30.28
C LYS A 504 3.09 17.21 -29.18
N PRO A 505 2.93 16.12 -28.40
CA PRO A 505 3.88 15.77 -27.36
C PRO A 505 5.33 15.67 -27.85
N GLU A 506 5.54 15.14 -29.07
CA GLU A 506 6.87 14.98 -29.68
C GLU A 506 7.49 16.34 -30.00
N GLU A 507 6.70 17.31 -30.49
CA GLU A 507 7.16 18.67 -30.76
C GLU A 507 7.53 19.40 -29.46
N ILE A 508 6.75 19.22 -28.39
CA ILE A 508 7.03 19.80 -27.08
C ILE A 508 8.36 19.22 -26.53
N ALA A 509 8.52 17.90 -26.56
CA ALA A 509 9.72 17.23 -26.10
C ALA A 509 10.96 17.69 -26.90
N ALA A 510 10.83 17.78 -28.24
CA ALA A 510 11.89 18.25 -29.12
C ALA A 510 12.26 19.72 -28.87
N GLN A 511 11.27 20.61 -28.66
CA GLN A 511 11.51 22.01 -28.31
C GLN A 511 12.24 22.15 -26.99
N ILE A 512 11.88 21.37 -25.97
CA ILE A 512 12.56 21.39 -24.67
C ILE A 512 14.02 20.90 -24.81
N ALA A 513 14.24 19.83 -25.58
CA ALA A 513 15.56 19.23 -25.74
C ALA A 513 16.49 20.04 -26.64
N ASN A 514 15.96 20.65 -27.70
CA ASN A 514 16.76 21.37 -28.69
C ASN A 514 16.03 22.62 -29.23
N PRO A 515 15.86 23.65 -28.40
CA PRO A 515 15.14 24.87 -28.78
C PRO A 515 15.80 25.61 -29.94
N GLU A 516 17.12 25.54 -30.08
CA GLU A 516 17.91 26.21 -31.12
C GLU A 516 17.57 25.74 -32.54
N VAL A 517 17.04 24.53 -32.69
CA VAL A 517 16.64 23.96 -33.98
C VAL A 517 15.12 24.04 -34.15
N MET A 518 14.38 23.77 -33.06
CA MET A 518 12.94 23.56 -33.12
C MET A 518 12.13 24.87 -33.25
N TYR A 519 12.65 26.01 -32.80
CA TYR A 519 11.90 27.26 -32.86
C TYR A 519 11.43 27.61 -34.28
N LYS A 520 12.30 27.47 -35.30
CA LYS A 520 11.94 27.69 -36.71
C LYS A 520 10.87 26.72 -37.19
N LYS A 521 11.01 25.43 -36.86
CA LYS A 521 10.04 24.38 -37.25
C LYS A 521 8.65 24.63 -36.64
N LEU A 522 8.62 25.28 -35.48
CA LEU A 522 7.37 25.63 -34.77
C LEU A 522 6.80 26.99 -35.16
N GLY A 523 7.45 27.70 -36.11
CA GLY A 523 6.95 28.97 -36.65
C GLY A 523 7.33 30.21 -35.83
N TYR A 524 8.37 30.13 -34.97
CA TYR A 524 8.85 31.28 -34.21
C TYR A 524 9.94 32.02 -34.99
N GLU A 525 9.90 33.36 -34.96
CA GLU A 525 10.89 34.19 -35.63
C GLU A 525 12.27 34.15 -34.97
N ARG A 526 12.30 33.98 -33.65
CA ARG A 526 13.54 33.92 -32.85
C ARG A 526 13.49 32.85 -31.77
N ASN A 527 14.65 32.34 -31.42
CA ASN A 527 14.78 31.45 -30.27
C ASN A 527 14.88 32.29 -28.98
N ALA A 528 13.79 32.29 -28.20
CA ALA A 528 13.75 32.92 -26.88
C ALA A 528 13.90 31.92 -25.74
N MET A 529 13.77 30.61 -26.03
CA MET A 529 13.88 29.57 -25.02
C MET A 529 15.35 29.12 -24.87
N PRO A 530 15.95 29.20 -23.67
CA PRO A 530 17.29 28.73 -23.46
C PRO A 530 17.37 27.20 -23.55
N LYS A 531 18.51 26.67 -23.98
CA LYS A 531 18.77 25.23 -23.95
C LYS A 531 18.88 24.77 -22.49
N LEU A 532 18.01 23.89 -22.08
CA LEU A 532 18.01 23.28 -20.76
C LEU A 532 18.70 21.92 -20.83
N ASN A 533 19.77 21.73 -20.06
CA ASN A 533 20.43 20.42 -19.94
C ASN A 533 19.62 19.52 -19.02
N LEU A 534 18.53 18.94 -19.55
CA LEU A 534 17.68 18.01 -18.83
C LEU A 534 18.11 16.58 -19.09
N SER A 535 18.14 15.77 -18.04
CA SER A 535 18.21 14.31 -18.18
C SER A 535 16.92 13.77 -18.80
N SER A 536 16.98 12.55 -19.34
CA SER A 536 15.77 11.87 -19.87
C SER A 536 14.66 11.74 -18.83
N TYR A 537 15.01 11.56 -17.57
CA TYR A 537 14.04 11.49 -16.45
C TYR A 537 13.39 12.84 -16.14
N GLU A 538 14.16 13.94 -16.17
CA GLU A 538 13.61 15.29 -16.03
C GLU A 538 12.66 15.63 -17.19
N LEU A 539 13.03 15.30 -18.41
CA LEU A 539 12.18 15.49 -19.59
C LEU A 539 10.87 14.70 -19.45
N ARG A 540 10.93 13.44 -19.06
CA ARG A 540 9.75 12.60 -18.85
C ARG A 540 8.87 13.13 -17.70
N ALA A 541 9.47 13.62 -16.63
CA ALA A 541 8.76 14.21 -15.51
C ALA A 541 8.03 15.49 -15.92
N ILE A 542 8.71 16.44 -16.56
CA ILE A 542 8.09 17.70 -17.00
C ILE A 542 6.98 17.46 -18.02
N MET A 543 7.16 16.57 -18.97
CA MET A 543 6.13 16.17 -19.92
C MET A 543 4.89 15.61 -19.21
N SER A 544 5.08 14.74 -18.21
CA SER A 544 3.98 14.19 -17.41
C SER A 544 3.22 15.28 -16.65
N TYR A 545 3.93 16.30 -16.15
CA TYR A 545 3.30 17.45 -15.49
C TYR A 545 2.55 18.34 -16.47
N MET A 546 3.15 18.69 -17.61
CA MET A 546 2.50 19.52 -18.65
C MET A 546 1.20 18.91 -19.13
N MET A 547 1.18 17.59 -19.38
CA MET A 547 -0.01 16.89 -19.90
C MET A 547 -1.22 16.91 -18.95
N GLN A 548 -1.05 17.31 -17.67
CA GLN A 548 -2.19 17.53 -16.76
C GLN A 548 -3.06 18.75 -17.16
N PHE A 549 -2.53 19.67 -17.96
CA PHE A 549 -3.21 20.89 -18.41
C PHE A 549 -3.87 20.73 -19.78
N LYS A 550 -3.77 19.56 -20.41
CA LYS A 550 -4.47 19.27 -21.66
C LYS A 550 -5.97 19.22 -21.41
N ASP A 551 -6.74 19.92 -22.23
CA ASP A 551 -8.19 19.90 -22.16
C ASP A 551 -8.68 18.47 -22.45
N LYS A 552 -9.62 17.99 -21.64
CA LYS A 552 -10.27 16.71 -21.92
C LYS A 552 -11.17 16.95 -23.14
N LYS A 553 -10.90 16.26 -24.24
CA LYS A 553 -11.91 16.12 -25.30
C LYS A 553 -13.13 15.48 -24.63
N ASP A 554 -14.27 16.15 -24.73
CA ASP A 554 -15.54 15.62 -24.23
C ASP A 554 -15.70 14.19 -24.75
N ALA A 555 -15.81 13.25 -23.83
CA ALA A 555 -16.12 11.86 -24.12
C ALA A 555 -17.62 11.70 -24.44
N LYS A 556 -18.13 12.62 -25.28
CA LYS A 556 -19.49 12.60 -25.82
C LYS A 556 -19.42 12.44 -27.35
N ASN A 557 -18.80 11.41 -27.82
CA ASN A 557 -18.98 10.86 -29.19
C ASN A 557 -17.95 9.72 -29.37
N ASN A 558 -18.29 8.55 -28.85
CA ASN A 558 -18.05 7.23 -29.46
C ASN A 558 -18.82 6.19 -28.64
#